data_6ad9f93f7503ed34b3946f29ad7a5ae0
#
_entry.id   6ad9f93f7503ed34b3946f29ad7a5ae0
#
_cell.length_a   1.000
_cell.length_b   1.000
_cell.length_c   1.000
_cell.angle_alpha   90.00
_cell.angle_beta   90.00
_cell.angle_gamma   90.00
#
_symmetry.space_group_name_H-M   'P 1'
#
loop_
_entity.id
_entity.type
_entity.pdbx_description
1 polymer ?
#
loop_
_entity_poly.entity_id
_entity_poly.type
_entity_poly.pdbx_seq_one_letter_code
_entity_poly.pdbx_strand_id
1 'polypeptide(L)'
;SSVFLPFKILSYGDVDVAYVGIDTPESFTKSTPLYFQDDEGNYIYGFCQGNNGQDLYDNVQNSVDTAIAMGADYVIAIGHLGMEGSTPQWQSEAVIANTNGIDAFIDGHSHEAYDKKVKNKDGKEVVLAQTGTKLNAVGKIVLDPKNGTITAELIENYTDKDPVMDTFIHALKDGFADVLGQVVAKSDVTLTTKDPSGNERLIRNGETNLGDLCADAYRSVMGADIGIVNGGGIRGDIKA
;
A
#
# COMPACT_ATOMS: atom_id res chain seq x y z
N SER A 1 6.31 7.83 23.65
CA SER A 1 7.04 6.57 23.39
C SER A 1 6.53 5.96 22.10
N SER A 2 7.42 5.48 21.23
CA SER A 2 7.05 4.79 20.01
C SER A 2 6.30 3.50 20.37
N VAL A 3 5.15 3.26 19.72
CA VAL A 3 4.37 2.02 19.87
C VAL A 3 5.06 0.87 19.13
N PHE A 4 5.77 1.18 18.04
CA PHE A 4 6.50 0.23 17.22
C PHE A 4 7.99 0.57 17.19
N LEU A 5 8.81 -0.44 17.01
CA LEU A 5 10.24 -0.23 16.75
C LEU A 5 10.41 0.36 15.35
N PRO A 6 11.32 1.34 15.17
CA PRO A 6 11.56 1.95 13.86
C PRO A 6 12.19 0.97 12.86
N PHE A 7 12.91 -0.02 13.36
CA PHE A 7 13.53 -1.09 12.55
C PHE A 7 13.75 -2.36 13.37
N LYS A 8 14.05 -3.45 12.68
CA LYS A 8 14.49 -4.72 13.26
C LYS A 8 15.67 -5.25 12.45
N ILE A 9 16.74 -5.68 13.14
CA ILE A 9 17.88 -6.36 12.54
C ILE A 9 17.67 -7.87 12.64
N LEU A 10 17.89 -8.58 11.55
CA LEU A 10 17.87 -10.04 11.44
C LEU A 10 19.17 -10.53 10.85
N SER A 11 19.78 -11.56 11.46
CA SER A 11 21.03 -12.15 10.99
C SER A 11 20.77 -13.33 10.06
N TYR A 12 21.47 -13.38 8.95
CA TYR A 12 21.47 -14.43 7.95
C TYR A 12 22.88 -14.97 7.74
N GLY A 13 23.29 -15.87 8.62
CA GLY A 13 24.69 -16.28 8.73
C GLY A 13 25.57 -15.14 9.26
N ASP A 14 26.53 -14.71 8.45
CA ASP A 14 27.46 -13.63 8.80
C ASP A 14 26.98 -12.24 8.28
N VAL A 15 25.73 -12.14 7.85
CA VAL A 15 25.15 -10.91 7.30
C VAL A 15 23.98 -10.43 8.14
N ASP A 16 24.05 -9.20 8.62
CA ASP A 16 23.00 -8.55 9.38
C ASP A 16 22.21 -7.58 8.50
N VAL A 17 20.89 -7.82 8.38
CA VAL A 17 19.98 -7.02 7.55
C VAL A 17 19.01 -6.28 8.45
N ALA A 18 18.98 -4.95 8.36
CA ALA A 18 17.98 -4.12 9.01
C ALA A 18 16.75 -3.95 8.12
N TYR A 19 15.58 -4.11 8.69
CA TYR A 19 14.29 -3.82 8.07
C TYR A 19 13.70 -2.57 8.73
N VAL A 20 13.64 -1.47 7.99
CA VAL A 20 13.11 -0.18 8.44
C VAL A 20 11.67 -0.03 7.97
N GLY A 21 10.72 0.12 8.91
CA GLY A 21 9.30 0.30 8.61
C GLY A 21 8.97 1.77 8.35
N ILE A 22 8.24 2.06 7.26
CA ILE A 22 7.86 3.43 6.88
C ILE A 22 6.38 3.43 6.48
N ASP A 23 5.55 4.18 7.22
CA ASP A 23 4.16 4.41 6.84
C ASP A 23 3.97 5.80 6.21
N THR A 24 2.96 5.93 5.35
CA THR A 24 2.67 7.20 4.70
C THR A 24 2.09 8.22 5.68
N PRO A 25 2.55 9.48 5.63
CA PRO A 25 1.86 10.57 6.33
C PRO A 25 0.40 10.73 5.92
N GLU A 26 -0.03 10.19 4.77
CA GLU A 26 -1.44 10.20 4.35
C GLU A 26 -2.36 9.42 5.29
N SER A 27 -1.83 8.52 6.12
CA SER A 27 -2.57 7.82 7.17
C SER A 27 -3.27 8.80 8.12
N PHE A 28 -2.72 10.00 8.30
CA PHE A 28 -3.33 11.07 9.07
C PHE A 28 -4.74 11.46 8.56
N THR A 29 -4.96 11.42 7.25
CA THR A 29 -6.25 11.80 6.63
C THR A 29 -6.96 10.66 5.92
N LYS A 30 -6.25 9.63 5.48
CA LYS A 30 -6.82 8.50 4.72
C LYS A 30 -7.22 7.31 5.60
N SER A 31 -6.87 7.34 6.89
CA SER A 31 -7.36 6.41 7.90
C SER A 31 -8.49 7.06 8.69
N THR A 32 -8.79 6.60 9.90
CA THR A 32 -9.84 7.20 10.74
C THR A 32 -9.20 8.21 11.71
N PRO A 33 -9.21 9.52 11.40
CA PRO A 33 -8.50 10.54 12.18
C PRO A 33 -8.88 10.57 13.65
N LEU A 34 -10.12 10.19 13.97
CA LEU A 34 -10.64 10.15 15.34
C LEU A 34 -9.76 9.30 16.29
N TYR A 35 -9.17 8.21 15.77
CA TYR A 35 -8.33 7.34 16.60
C TYR A 35 -6.92 7.91 16.88
N PHE A 36 -6.59 9.04 16.28
CA PHE A 36 -5.33 9.74 16.50
C PHE A 36 -5.48 10.97 17.40
N GLN A 37 -6.67 11.17 17.98
CA GLN A 37 -7.03 12.31 18.80
C GLN A 37 -7.32 11.87 20.24
N ASP A 38 -7.16 12.81 21.17
CA ASP A 38 -7.68 12.71 22.54
C ASP A 38 -9.18 13.05 22.60
N ASP A 39 -9.77 12.98 23.78
CA ASP A 39 -11.20 13.27 24.01
C ASP A 39 -11.56 14.74 23.70
N GLU A 40 -10.59 15.65 23.71
CA GLU A 40 -10.74 17.06 23.35
C GLU A 40 -10.57 17.33 21.85
N GLY A 41 -10.23 16.30 21.03
CA GLY A 41 -10.03 16.40 19.59
C GLY A 41 -8.62 16.86 19.18
N ASN A 42 -7.65 16.91 20.09
CA ASN A 42 -6.28 17.24 19.76
C ASN A 42 -5.55 15.99 19.26
N TYR A 43 -4.74 16.13 18.22
CA TYR A 43 -3.95 15.02 17.70
C TYR A 43 -2.82 14.66 18.68
N ILE A 44 -2.79 13.39 19.10
CA ILE A 44 -1.79 12.82 20.02
C ILE A 44 -0.70 12.03 19.31
N TYR A 45 -0.86 11.78 17.99
CA TYR A 45 0.13 11.13 17.13
C TYR A 45 0.51 12.05 15.98
N GLY A 46 1.80 12.07 15.63
CA GLY A 46 2.32 12.71 14.43
C GLY A 46 2.73 11.66 13.41
N PHE A 47 2.59 12.00 12.13
CA PHE A 47 2.91 11.14 10.98
C PHE A 47 4.03 11.73 10.12
N CYS A 48 4.87 12.59 10.65
CA CYS A 48 5.96 13.26 9.93
C CYS A 48 5.47 14.02 8.67
N GLN A 49 4.29 14.64 8.75
CA GLN A 49 3.65 15.32 7.62
C GLN A 49 4.15 16.74 7.38
N GLY A 50 5.04 17.26 8.24
CA GLY A 50 5.50 18.63 8.21
C GLY A 50 6.61 18.92 7.19
N ASN A 51 6.94 20.21 7.08
CA ASN A 51 8.10 20.73 6.36
C ASN A 51 8.24 20.22 4.91
N ASN A 52 7.11 20.06 4.21
CA ASN A 52 7.08 19.59 2.81
C ASN A 52 7.81 18.26 2.59
N GLY A 53 7.67 17.31 3.53
CA GLY A 53 8.28 15.98 3.49
C GLY A 53 9.59 15.84 4.25
N GLN A 54 10.25 16.95 4.64
CA GLN A 54 11.54 16.89 5.32
C GLN A 54 11.46 16.14 6.65
N ASP A 55 10.38 16.29 7.40
CA ASP A 55 10.19 15.57 8.67
C ASP A 55 10.18 14.05 8.47
N LEU A 56 9.62 13.57 7.36
CA LEU A 56 9.64 12.17 6.98
C LEU A 56 11.06 11.71 6.62
N TYR A 57 11.76 12.50 5.78
CA TYR A 57 13.13 12.16 5.34
C TYR A 57 14.10 12.11 6.52
N ASP A 58 14.03 13.06 7.43
CA ASP A 58 14.88 13.12 8.62
C ASP A 58 14.62 11.94 9.57
N ASN A 59 13.35 11.57 9.74
CA ASN A 59 12.97 10.44 10.59
C ASN A 59 13.45 9.10 9.99
N VAL A 60 13.28 8.91 8.67
CA VAL A 60 13.77 7.74 7.95
C VAL A 60 15.29 7.67 8.02
N GLN A 61 15.99 8.79 7.73
CA GLN A 61 17.45 8.84 7.78
C GLN A 61 17.98 8.48 9.18
N ASN A 62 17.38 9.04 10.24
CA ASN A 62 17.78 8.71 11.61
C ASN A 62 17.59 7.22 11.94
N SER A 63 16.53 6.60 11.43
CA SER A 63 16.29 5.17 11.62
C SER A 63 17.32 4.32 10.87
N VAL A 64 17.67 4.70 9.65
CA VAL A 64 18.70 4.04 8.81
C VAL A 64 20.07 4.18 9.47
N ASP A 65 20.45 5.39 9.86
CA ASP A 65 21.75 5.66 10.50
C ASP A 65 21.90 4.89 11.82
N THR A 66 20.83 4.81 12.59
CA THR A 66 20.82 4.04 13.84
C THR A 66 20.99 2.55 13.57
N ALA A 67 20.29 2.00 12.57
CA ALA A 67 20.41 0.59 12.20
C ALA A 67 21.84 0.24 11.75
N ILE A 68 22.46 1.09 10.93
CA ILE A 68 23.85 0.94 10.49
C ILE A 68 24.81 1.03 11.69
N ALA A 69 24.61 2.01 12.57
CA ALA A 69 25.44 2.16 13.78
C ALA A 69 25.31 0.97 14.74
N MET A 70 24.20 0.24 14.69
CA MET A 70 23.97 -1.00 15.44
C MET A 70 24.51 -2.24 14.75
N GLY A 71 25.18 -2.12 13.59
CA GLY A 71 25.88 -3.19 12.93
C GLY A 71 25.16 -3.83 11.74
N ALA A 72 24.11 -3.20 11.21
CA ALA A 72 23.49 -3.70 9.99
C ALA A 72 24.43 -3.54 8.77
N ASP A 73 24.65 -4.63 8.05
CA ASP A 73 25.41 -4.65 6.79
C ASP A 73 24.58 -4.11 5.62
N TYR A 74 23.26 -4.35 5.65
CA TYR A 74 22.30 -3.90 4.65
C TYR A 74 21.05 -3.35 5.31
N VAL A 75 20.41 -2.39 4.63
CA VAL A 75 19.14 -1.80 5.07
C VAL A 75 18.10 -1.97 3.98
N ILE A 76 17.02 -2.67 4.31
CA ILE A 76 15.83 -2.82 3.46
C ILE A 76 14.71 -2.00 4.08
N ALA A 77 14.21 -1.01 3.35
CA ALA A 77 13.02 -0.28 3.75
C ALA A 77 11.75 -1.08 3.36
N ILE A 78 10.81 -1.17 4.28
CA ILE A 78 9.47 -1.71 4.04
C ILE A 78 8.49 -0.57 4.22
N GLY A 79 8.02 -0.02 3.10
CA GLY A 79 7.20 1.17 3.05
C GLY A 79 5.75 0.91 2.63
N HIS A 80 4.89 1.85 2.99
CA HIS A 80 3.54 1.98 2.47
C HIS A 80 3.33 3.43 2.02
N LEU A 81 4.10 3.87 1.02
CA LEU A 81 4.17 5.27 0.57
C LEU A 81 3.51 5.49 -0.78
N GLY A 82 3.69 4.55 -1.70
CA GLY A 82 3.16 4.61 -3.05
C GLY A 82 3.87 5.60 -3.97
N MET A 83 3.34 5.69 -5.17
CA MET A 83 3.82 6.53 -6.26
C MET A 83 2.66 7.32 -6.86
N GLU A 84 2.08 6.87 -7.97
CA GLU A 84 0.99 7.56 -8.65
C GLU A 84 -0.23 7.76 -7.74
N GLY A 85 -0.80 8.95 -7.73
CA GLY A 85 -1.95 9.30 -6.90
C GLY A 85 -1.65 9.50 -5.41
N SER A 86 -0.40 9.30 -4.97
CA SER A 86 0.06 9.64 -3.63
C SER A 86 0.63 11.06 -3.59
N THR A 87 0.69 11.64 -2.40
CA THR A 87 1.26 12.99 -2.18
C THR A 87 2.73 13.01 -2.58
N PRO A 88 3.16 13.84 -3.55
CA PRO A 88 4.49 13.74 -4.18
C PRO A 88 5.67 13.73 -3.22
N GLN A 89 5.66 14.60 -2.19
CA GLN A 89 6.76 14.67 -1.23
C GLN A 89 6.82 13.47 -0.26
N TRP A 90 5.81 12.61 -0.24
CA TRP A 90 5.76 11.41 0.61
C TRP A 90 5.87 10.11 -0.19
N GLN A 91 6.09 10.19 -1.49
CA GLN A 91 6.29 9.01 -2.33
C GLN A 91 7.61 8.31 -2.00
N SER A 92 7.68 7.02 -2.25
CA SER A 92 8.88 6.21 -2.01
C SER A 92 10.10 6.72 -2.78
N GLU A 93 9.93 7.21 -4.01
CA GLU A 93 11.02 7.85 -4.76
C GLU A 93 11.53 9.12 -4.09
N ALA A 94 10.63 9.94 -3.54
CA ALA A 94 11.02 11.15 -2.84
C ALA A 94 11.81 10.82 -1.56
N VAL A 95 11.40 9.81 -0.81
CA VAL A 95 12.13 9.34 0.37
C VAL A 95 13.52 8.83 -0.02
N ILE A 96 13.62 7.98 -1.04
CA ILE A 96 14.91 7.47 -1.52
C ILE A 96 15.81 8.63 -1.98
N ALA A 97 15.28 9.56 -2.77
CA ALA A 97 16.07 10.68 -3.31
C ALA A 97 16.58 11.66 -2.23
N ASN A 98 15.98 11.67 -1.05
CA ASN A 98 16.34 12.56 0.05
C ASN A 98 17.02 11.85 1.23
N THR A 99 17.31 10.56 1.12
CA THR A 99 17.97 9.76 2.15
C THR A 99 19.16 8.99 1.59
N ASN A 100 19.98 8.44 2.48
CA ASN A 100 21.12 7.59 2.16
C ASN A 100 21.07 6.30 2.99
N GLY A 101 21.80 5.27 2.57
CA GLY A 101 21.99 4.04 3.34
C GLY A 101 20.88 3.01 3.17
N ILE A 102 19.80 3.31 2.44
CA ILE A 102 18.82 2.30 2.02
C ILE A 102 19.38 1.55 0.81
N ASP A 103 19.41 0.22 0.87
CA ASP A 103 19.90 -0.63 -0.20
C ASP A 103 18.80 -1.18 -1.10
N ALA A 104 17.62 -1.48 -0.52
CA ALA A 104 16.40 -1.83 -1.26
C ALA A 104 15.16 -1.29 -0.57
N PHE A 105 14.10 -1.07 -1.34
CA PHE A 105 12.83 -0.54 -0.88
C PHE A 105 11.68 -1.41 -1.40
N ILE A 106 10.92 -2.00 -0.49
CA ILE A 106 9.68 -2.73 -0.77
C ILE A 106 8.53 -1.79 -0.44
N ASP A 107 7.70 -1.45 -1.42
CA ASP A 107 6.64 -0.45 -1.27
C ASP A 107 5.24 -1.03 -1.45
N GLY A 108 4.22 -0.23 -1.12
CA GLY A 108 2.80 -0.49 -1.29
C GLY A 108 2.02 0.80 -1.52
N HIS A 109 0.73 0.83 -1.18
CA HIS A 109 -0.18 1.98 -1.19
C HIS A 109 -0.82 2.33 -2.54
N SER A 110 -0.06 2.60 -3.59
CA SER A 110 -0.60 3.02 -4.91
C SER A 110 -1.14 1.86 -5.75
N HIS A 111 -0.90 0.61 -5.34
CA HIS A 111 -1.33 -0.59 -6.06
C HIS A 111 -0.71 -0.76 -7.45
N GLU A 112 0.41 -0.12 -7.71
CA GLU A 112 1.17 -0.29 -8.95
C GLU A 112 2.06 -1.54 -8.88
N ALA A 113 2.42 -2.07 -10.03
CA ALA A 113 3.36 -3.20 -10.15
C ALA A 113 4.60 -2.73 -10.88
N TYR A 114 5.73 -2.73 -10.22
CA TYR A 114 7.03 -2.34 -10.79
C TYR A 114 8.20 -2.90 -9.98
N ASP A 115 9.32 -3.06 -10.69
CA ASP A 115 10.66 -3.18 -10.17
C ASP A 115 11.56 -2.20 -10.91
N LYS A 116 12.17 -1.28 -10.22
CA LYS A 116 12.99 -0.22 -10.82
C LYS A 116 14.12 0.20 -9.90
N LYS A 117 15.02 1.01 -10.43
CA LYS A 117 16.10 1.64 -9.68
C LYS A 117 15.89 3.12 -9.56
N VAL A 118 16.08 3.64 -8.36
CA VAL A 118 15.95 5.06 -8.02
C VAL A 118 17.27 5.52 -7.41
N LYS A 119 17.73 6.72 -7.77
CA LYS A 119 18.95 7.27 -7.18
C LYS A 119 18.65 7.89 -5.83
N ASN A 120 19.47 7.54 -4.84
CA ASN A 120 19.42 8.18 -3.52
C ASN A 120 20.09 9.57 -3.56
N LYS A 121 20.14 10.23 -2.41
CA LYS A 121 20.70 11.58 -2.25
C LYS A 121 22.16 11.70 -2.74
N ASP A 122 22.94 10.65 -2.66
CA ASP A 122 24.36 10.61 -3.11
C ASP A 122 24.49 10.05 -4.53
N GLY A 123 23.41 9.74 -5.22
CA GLY A 123 23.38 9.23 -6.58
C GLY A 123 23.57 7.71 -6.70
N LYS A 124 23.64 6.96 -5.59
CA LYS A 124 23.67 5.48 -5.58
C LYS A 124 22.29 4.96 -5.98
N GLU A 125 22.27 3.92 -6.81
CA GLU A 125 21.04 3.23 -7.19
C GLU A 125 20.49 2.39 -6.03
N VAL A 126 19.21 2.54 -5.73
CA VAL A 126 18.42 1.77 -4.78
C VAL A 126 17.35 1.01 -5.55
N VAL A 127 17.21 -0.28 -5.29
CA VAL A 127 16.14 -1.10 -5.86
C VAL A 127 14.82 -0.75 -5.18
N LEU A 128 13.81 -0.40 -5.96
CA LEU A 128 12.45 -0.10 -5.51
C LEU A 128 11.46 -1.03 -6.19
N ALA A 129 10.66 -1.78 -5.42
CA ALA A 129 9.68 -2.72 -5.94
C ALA A 129 8.32 -2.59 -5.24
N GLN A 130 7.26 -2.72 -6.03
CA GLN A 130 5.88 -2.83 -5.57
C GLN A 130 5.14 -3.88 -6.41
N THR A 131 4.26 -4.69 -5.80
CA THR A 131 3.69 -5.91 -6.40
C THR A 131 2.25 -5.77 -6.85
N GLY A 132 1.76 -4.55 -7.02
CA GLY A 132 0.38 -4.31 -7.42
C GLY A 132 -0.62 -4.58 -6.30
N THR A 133 -1.71 -5.24 -6.63
CA THR A 133 -2.79 -5.55 -5.70
C THR A 133 -3.37 -6.93 -5.96
N LYS A 134 -4.13 -7.49 -5.01
CA LYS A 134 -4.88 -8.74 -5.12
C LYS A 134 -4.00 -9.97 -5.45
N LEU A 135 -2.74 -9.96 -5.04
CA LEU A 135 -1.77 -11.03 -5.30
C LEU A 135 -1.53 -11.30 -6.80
N ASN A 136 -1.63 -10.28 -7.64
CA ASN A 136 -1.35 -10.42 -9.07
C ASN A 136 0.12 -10.70 -9.36
N ALA A 137 1.03 -10.27 -8.49
CA ALA A 137 2.45 -10.56 -8.57
C ALA A 137 3.03 -10.88 -7.20
N VAL A 138 4.12 -11.62 -7.18
CA VAL A 138 5.00 -11.82 -6.04
C VAL A 138 6.30 -11.09 -6.32
N GLY A 139 6.69 -10.16 -5.44
CA GLY A 139 7.98 -9.49 -5.53
C GLY A 139 9.07 -10.36 -4.91
N LYS A 140 10.17 -10.53 -5.62
CA LYS A 140 11.36 -11.23 -5.13
C LYS A 140 12.55 -10.29 -5.18
N ILE A 141 13.15 -10.03 -4.02
CA ILE A 141 14.42 -9.31 -3.92
C ILE A 141 15.52 -10.33 -3.56
N VAL A 142 16.59 -10.30 -4.32
CA VAL A 142 17.77 -11.13 -4.06
C VAL A 142 18.93 -10.21 -3.67
N LEU A 143 19.45 -10.44 -2.47
CA LEU A 143 20.65 -9.83 -1.96
C LEU A 143 21.78 -10.85 -2.04
N ASP A 144 22.83 -10.52 -2.78
CA ASP A 144 24.03 -11.33 -2.90
C ASP A 144 25.22 -10.61 -2.25
N PRO A 145 25.55 -10.94 -0.99
CA PRO A 145 26.63 -10.27 -0.27
C PRO A 145 28.01 -10.52 -0.87
N LYS A 146 28.20 -11.64 -1.58
CA LYS A 146 29.50 -11.99 -2.18
C LYS A 146 29.87 -11.08 -3.34
N ASN A 147 28.84 -10.69 -4.11
CA ASN A 147 29.01 -9.82 -5.27
C ASN A 147 28.56 -8.37 -4.99
N GLY A 148 28.00 -8.10 -3.82
CA GLY A 148 27.48 -6.79 -3.44
C GLY A 148 26.33 -6.34 -4.33
N THR A 149 25.51 -7.28 -4.85
CA THR A 149 24.42 -6.98 -5.78
C THR A 149 23.07 -7.20 -5.14
N ILE A 150 22.12 -6.32 -5.49
CA ILE A 150 20.72 -6.44 -5.12
C ILE A 150 19.87 -6.34 -6.40
N THR A 151 19.01 -7.30 -6.59
CA THR A 151 18.09 -7.35 -7.72
C THR A 151 16.66 -7.54 -7.26
N ALA A 152 15.70 -7.04 -8.02
CA ALA A 152 14.29 -7.32 -7.84
C ALA A 152 13.71 -7.92 -9.11
N GLU A 153 12.67 -8.73 -8.96
CA GLU A 153 11.84 -9.22 -10.05
C GLU A 153 10.40 -9.37 -9.59
N LEU A 154 9.47 -9.14 -10.49
CA LEU A 154 8.05 -9.47 -10.30
C LEU A 154 7.75 -10.82 -10.94
N ILE A 155 7.29 -11.76 -10.13
CA ILE A 155 6.83 -13.07 -10.60
C ILE A 155 5.33 -12.95 -10.81
N GLU A 156 4.94 -12.91 -12.08
CA GLU A 156 3.54 -12.82 -12.52
C GLU A 156 3.09 -14.14 -13.14
N ASN A 157 1.78 -14.32 -13.27
CA ASN A 157 1.18 -15.48 -13.89
C ASN A 157 1.63 -16.84 -13.31
N TYR A 158 1.98 -16.86 -12.03
CA TYR A 158 2.34 -18.09 -11.32
C TYR A 158 1.09 -18.96 -11.17
N THR A 159 1.14 -20.17 -11.71
CA THR A 159 -0.02 -21.08 -11.78
C THR A 159 0.09 -22.28 -10.84
N ASP A 160 1.28 -22.57 -10.35
CA ASP A 160 1.49 -23.69 -9.44
C ASP A 160 0.85 -23.42 -8.09
N LYS A 161 0.15 -24.40 -7.56
CA LYS A 161 -0.57 -24.28 -6.31
C LYS A 161 -0.07 -25.29 -5.29
N ASP A 162 0.04 -24.86 -4.05
CA ASP A 162 0.16 -25.80 -2.96
C ASP A 162 -1.13 -26.62 -2.82
N PRO A 163 -1.10 -27.95 -2.93
CA PRO A 163 -2.30 -28.78 -2.99
C PRO A 163 -3.12 -28.73 -1.70
N VAL A 164 -2.50 -28.51 -0.54
CA VAL A 164 -3.20 -28.40 0.73
C VAL A 164 -3.97 -27.08 0.79
N MET A 165 -3.30 -25.99 0.43
CA MET A 165 -3.94 -24.66 0.39
C MET A 165 -5.02 -24.58 -0.69
N ASP A 166 -4.81 -25.18 -1.86
CA ASP A 166 -5.82 -25.18 -2.93
C ASP A 166 -7.08 -25.94 -2.49
N THR A 167 -6.93 -27.10 -1.83
CA THR A 167 -8.05 -27.84 -1.26
C THR A 167 -8.79 -27.03 -0.21
N PHE A 168 -8.06 -26.35 0.69
CA PHE A 168 -8.66 -25.52 1.73
C PHE A 168 -9.44 -24.35 1.14
N ILE A 169 -8.87 -23.65 0.17
CA ILE A 169 -9.53 -22.52 -0.51
C ILE A 169 -10.77 -22.97 -1.28
N HIS A 170 -10.73 -24.15 -1.94
CA HIS A 170 -11.91 -24.70 -2.60
C HIS A 170 -13.02 -25.01 -1.60
N ALA A 171 -12.71 -25.65 -0.49
CA ALA A 171 -13.70 -25.94 0.54
C ALA A 171 -14.36 -24.65 1.10
N LEU A 172 -13.57 -23.58 1.29
CA LEU A 172 -14.13 -22.28 1.67
C LEU A 172 -15.06 -21.69 0.60
N LYS A 173 -14.66 -21.74 -0.67
CA LYS A 173 -15.47 -21.23 -1.78
C LYS A 173 -16.77 -22.01 -1.94
N ASP A 174 -16.71 -23.33 -1.83
CA ASP A 174 -17.89 -24.22 -1.92
C ASP A 174 -18.87 -23.93 -0.78
N GLY A 175 -18.37 -23.65 0.42
CA GLY A 175 -19.20 -23.24 1.57
C GLY A 175 -19.99 -21.95 1.36
N PHE A 176 -19.55 -21.08 0.46
CA PHE A 176 -20.24 -19.82 0.12
C PHE A 176 -20.92 -19.83 -1.25
N ALA A 177 -20.76 -20.89 -2.05
CA ALA A 177 -21.23 -20.95 -3.44
C ALA A 177 -22.73 -20.69 -3.57
N ASP A 178 -23.54 -21.27 -2.70
CA ASP A 178 -24.99 -21.11 -2.73
C ASP A 178 -25.43 -19.66 -2.45
N VAL A 179 -24.69 -18.92 -1.63
CA VAL A 179 -25.00 -17.53 -1.29
C VAL A 179 -24.46 -16.59 -2.35
N LEU A 180 -23.19 -16.76 -2.76
CA LEU A 180 -22.51 -15.88 -3.71
C LEU A 180 -22.93 -16.13 -5.16
N GLY A 181 -23.43 -17.31 -5.49
CA GLY A 181 -23.91 -17.68 -6.82
C GLY A 181 -25.34 -17.24 -7.14
N GLN A 182 -26.07 -16.68 -6.17
CA GLN A 182 -27.43 -16.21 -6.40
C GLN A 182 -27.46 -14.97 -7.27
N VAL A 183 -28.23 -15.02 -8.36
CA VAL A 183 -28.54 -13.83 -9.15
C VAL A 183 -29.59 -13.02 -8.40
N VAL A 184 -29.16 -11.93 -7.76
CA VAL A 184 -30.03 -11.07 -6.96
C VAL A 184 -30.67 -9.95 -7.79
N ALA A 185 -30.03 -9.55 -8.89
CA ALA A 185 -30.53 -8.53 -9.83
C ALA A 185 -29.83 -8.68 -11.17
N LYS A 186 -30.39 -8.03 -12.20
CA LYS A 186 -29.78 -7.86 -13.53
C LYS A 186 -29.70 -6.39 -13.85
N SER A 187 -28.68 -5.98 -14.57
CA SER A 187 -28.51 -4.63 -15.08
C SER A 187 -28.21 -4.68 -16.58
N ASP A 188 -28.95 -3.89 -17.35
CA ASP A 188 -28.73 -3.75 -18.81
C ASP A 188 -27.64 -2.70 -19.11
N VAL A 189 -27.11 -2.04 -18.09
CA VAL A 189 -26.05 -1.06 -18.21
C VAL A 189 -24.91 -1.37 -17.24
N THR A 190 -23.69 -1.10 -17.64
CA THR A 190 -22.56 -1.17 -16.74
C THR A 190 -22.65 -0.06 -15.68
N LEU A 191 -22.60 -0.47 -14.42
CA LEU A 191 -22.51 0.43 -13.28
C LEU A 191 -21.02 0.61 -12.94
N THR A 192 -20.51 1.82 -13.10
CA THR A 192 -19.09 2.08 -13.09
C THR A 192 -18.64 3.04 -11.98
N THR A 193 -17.39 2.87 -11.56
CA THR A 193 -16.67 3.78 -10.65
C THR A 193 -15.88 4.84 -11.40
N LYS A 194 -15.94 4.84 -12.74
CA LYS A 194 -15.08 5.61 -13.61
C LYS A 194 -15.82 6.75 -14.29
N ASP A 195 -15.05 7.63 -14.90
CA ASP A 195 -15.53 8.69 -15.77
C ASP A 195 -16.19 8.14 -17.04
N PRO A 196 -16.94 8.95 -17.80
CA PRO A 196 -17.58 8.50 -19.04
C PRO A 196 -16.66 7.94 -20.09
N SER A 197 -15.36 8.28 -20.08
CA SER A 197 -14.35 7.70 -20.98
C SER A 197 -13.91 6.29 -20.55
N GLY A 198 -14.19 5.90 -19.31
CA GLY A 198 -13.80 4.63 -18.72
C GLY A 198 -12.33 4.55 -18.29
N ASN A 199 -11.59 5.64 -18.37
CA ASN A 199 -10.16 5.68 -18.10
C ASN A 199 -9.81 6.03 -16.66
N GLU A 200 -10.48 7.03 -16.08
CA GLU A 200 -10.16 7.52 -14.75
C GLU A 200 -11.18 7.10 -13.69
N ARG A 201 -10.70 6.82 -12.48
CA ARG A 201 -11.54 6.52 -11.34
C ARG A 201 -12.14 7.80 -10.75
N LEU A 202 -13.39 8.08 -11.11
CA LEU A 202 -14.12 9.30 -10.73
C LEU A 202 -14.79 9.23 -9.35
N ILE A 203 -15.19 8.05 -8.90
CA ILE A 203 -16.09 7.86 -7.73
C ILE A 203 -15.60 8.48 -6.41
N ARG A 204 -14.31 8.86 -6.32
CA ARG A 204 -13.77 9.53 -5.12
C ARG A 204 -13.96 11.03 -5.10
N ASN A 205 -14.16 11.64 -6.26
CA ASN A 205 -14.17 13.09 -6.46
C ASN A 205 -15.27 13.59 -7.39
N GLY A 206 -16.13 12.68 -7.86
CA GLY A 206 -17.25 12.99 -8.73
C GLY A 206 -18.36 11.95 -8.66
N GLU A 207 -19.50 12.30 -9.24
CA GLU A 207 -20.70 11.47 -9.34
C GLU A 207 -20.49 10.32 -10.33
N THR A 208 -20.98 9.13 -9.98
CA THR A 208 -21.00 7.94 -10.84
C THR A 208 -22.27 7.15 -10.60
N ASN A 209 -22.78 6.48 -11.64
CA ASN A 209 -24.02 5.69 -11.54
C ASN A 209 -23.93 4.55 -10.50
N LEU A 210 -22.75 3.97 -10.26
CA LEU A 210 -22.56 3.00 -9.19
C LEU A 210 -22.53 3.66 -7.82
N GLY A 211 -21.97 4.86 -7.72
CA GLY A 211 -22.01 5.67 -6.50
C GLY A 211 -23.44 5.99 -6.08
N ASP A 212 -24.26 6.41 -7.04
CA ASP A 212 -25.67 6.74 -6.83
C ASP A 212 -26.47 5.52 -6.39
N LEU A 213 -26.29 4.38 -7.07
CA LEU A 213 -26.91 3.11 -6.66
C LEU A 213 -26.56 2.74 -5.22
N CYS A 214 -25.27 2.86 -4.83
CA CYS A 214 -24.83 2.54 -3.48
C CYS A 214 -25.46 3.50 -2.44
N ALA A 215 -25.48 4.81 -2.72
CA ALA A 215 -26.06 5.80 -1.83
C ALA A 215 -27.57 5.57 -1.67
N ASP A 216 -28.29 5.32 -2.76
CA ASP A 216 -29.73 5.01 -2.73
C ASP A 216 -30.03 3.69 -2.00
N ALA A 217 -29.18 2.68 -2.17
CA ALA A 217 -29.34 1.41 -1.45
C ALA A 217 -29.22 1.63 0.07
N TYR A 218 -28.21 2.36 0.54
CA TYR A 218 -28.08 2.70 1.97
C TYR A 218 -29.26 3.53 2.46
N ARG A 219 -29.65 4.55 1.72
CA ARG A 219 -30.81 5.38 2.05
C ARG A 219 -32.08 4.54 2.21
N SER A 220 -32.33 3.63 1.26
CA SER A 220 -33.52 2.75 1.27
C SER A 220 -33.52 1.77 2.42
N VAL A 221 -32.38 1.07 2.65
CA VAL A 221 -32.27 0.05 3.72
C VAL A 221 -32.39 0.68 5.10
N MET A 222 -31.82 1.87 5.29
CA MET A 222 -31.85 2.57 6.58
C MET A 222 -33.12 3.39 6.79
N GLY A 223 -34.00 3.55 5.78
CA GLY A 223 -35.18 4.40 5.85
C GLY A 223 -34.84 5.88 6.06
N ALA A 224 -33.69 6.32 5.55
CA ALA A 224 -33.17 7.67 5.72
C ALA A 224 -33.61 8.59 4.56
N ASP A 225 -33.64 9.91 4.80
CA ASP A 225 -33.93 10.90 3.75
C ASP A 225 -32.72 11.12 2.83
N ILE A 226 -31.48 10.93 3.36
CA ILE A 226 -30.22 11.15 2.66
C ILE A 226 -29.31 9.95 2.85
N GLY A 227 -28.66 9.48 1.76
CA GLY A 227 -27.60 8.45 1.77
C GLY A 227 -26.27 9.05 1.36
N ILE A 228 -25.24 8.83 2.17
CA ILE A 228 -23.84 9.22 1.85
C ILE A 228 -22.95 7.98 1.94
N VAL A 229 -22.16 7.74 0.90
CA VAL A 229 -21.25 6.59 0.81
C VAL A 229 -19.83 7.07 0.51
N ASN A 230 -18.86 6.53 1.23
CA ASN A 230 -17.46 6.76 0.90
C ASN A 230 -17.13 6.09 -0.45
N GLY A 231 -16.89 6.87 -1.50
CA GLY A 231 -16.53 6.39 -2.82
C GLY A 231 -15.29 5.49 -2.84
N GLY A 232 -14.37 5.66 -1.88
CA GLY A 232 -13.22 4.79 -1.70
C GLY A 232 -13.56 3.35 -1.32
N GLY A 233 -14.72 3.11 -0.71
CA GLY A 233 -15.22 1.78 -0.35
C GLY A 233 -15.78 0.98 -1.53
N ILE A 234 -16.18 1.64 -2.62
CA ILE A 234 -16.72 0.99 -3.83
C ILE A 234 -15.54 0.59 -4.73
N ARG A 235 -15.20 -0.70 -4.76
CA ARG A 235 -13.90 -1.20 -5.26
C ARG A 235 -13.93 -1.79 -6.66
N GLY A 236 -15.06 -1.91 -7.29
CA GLY A 236 -15.17 -2.49 -8.63
C GLY A 236 -16.45 -2.08 -9.33
N ASP A 237 -16.48 -2.26 -10.64
CA ASP A 237 -17.63 -2.02 -11.48
C ASP A 237 -18.55 -3.26 -11.50
N ILE A 238 -19.85 -3.06 -11.78
CA ILE A 238 -20.81 -4.12 -12.09
C ILE A 238 -21.05 -4.08 -13.61
N LYS A 239 -20.66 -5.13 -14.30
CA LYS A 239 -20.84 -5.22 -15.76
C LYS A 239 -22.27 -5.62 -16.10
N ALA A 240 -22.76 -5.07 -17.22
CA ALA A 240 -24.01 -5.51 -17.84
C ALA A 240 -23.96 -6.97 -18.28
#